data_548adc1d472c22289fe734baa6ab6a6f
#
_entry.id   548adc1d472c22289fe734baa6ab6a6f
#
_cell.length_a   1.000
_cell.length_b   1.000
_cell.length_c   1.000
_cell.angle_alpha   90.00
_cell.angle_beta   90.00
_cell.angle_gamma   90.00
#
_symmetry.space_group_name_H-M   'P 1'
#
loop_
_entity.id
_entity.type
_entity.pdbx_description
1 polymer ?
#
loop_
_entity_poly.entity_id
_entity_poly.type
_entity_poly.pdbx_seq_one_letter_code
_entity_poly.pdbx_strand_id
1 'polypeptide(L)'
;MTTKALLSSAAALALALGLAGPAAAQVESDDPIRLTLHDWTGQLVTTNLMARVLEEAGYTVELVQADYIAQFAGLKTGDLHVAMEMWETTGRQAMDEATATGQVVNFGPTGMEAVEEWWYPSYMKEKCLGLPDWKALNDCAEAFATAETAPKGRYLGAPVTWGGFDEERVEALGLNYEVIHAGTDAALFAELESAYQRQAPILMWVYAPHWSQTKYEGEWIEFPPYEAACYEDPAWGINPNKTHDCAKPRGPIWKVGWAGVANKWPGAAKAIGAFTISNAEMDRMIARIDLDGEQLDAVIADWMAQNEAVWQGWIAK
;
A
#
# COMPACT_ATOMS: atom_id res chain seq x y z
N MET A 1 -53.72 57.80 -61.24
CA MET A 1 -53.96 56.39 -60.92
C MET A 1 -52.67 55.88 -60.27
N THR A 2 -52.66 55.77 -58.99
CA THR A 2 -51.47 55.49 -58.15
C THR A 2 -51.52 54.05 -57.63
N THR A 3 -50.64 53.20 -58.06
CA THR A 3 -50.50 51.83 -57.58
C THR A 3 -49.52 51.81 -56.42
N LYS A 4 -49.98 51.42 -55.23
CA LYS A 4 -49.18 51.19 -54.05
C LYS A 4 -48.54 49.76 -54.08
N ALA A 5 -47.21 49.67 -54.00
CA ALA A 5 -46.50 48.41 -53.82
C ALA A 5 -46.41 48.11 -52.33
N LEU A 6 -46.85 46.93 -51.95
CA LEU A 6 -46.70 46.34 -50.61
C LEU A 6 -45.36 45.60 -50.50
N LEU A 7 -44.48 46.07 -49.64
CA LEU A 7 -43.24 45.40 -49.24
C LEU A 7 -43.55 44.46 -48.08
N SER A 8 -43.41 43.15 -48.30
CA SER A 8 -43.48 42.12 -47.27
C SER A 8 -42.11 41.89 -46.66
N SER A 9 -41.92 42.22 -45.38
CA SER A 9 -40.73 41.95 -44.64
C SER A 9 -40.81 40.52 -44.05
N ALA A 10 -39.98 39.62 -44.53
CA ALA A 10 -39.76 38.29 -43.95
C ALA A 10 -38.73 38.39 -42.83
N ALA A 11 -39.16 38.23 -41.59
CA ALA A 11 -38.25 38.10 -40.45
C ALA A 11 -37.67 36.69 -40.38
N ALA A 12 -36.36 36.57 -40.61
CA ALA A 12 -35.62 35.34 -40.41
C ALA A 12 -35.32 35.16 -38.92
N LEU A 13 -35.98 34.16 -38.30
CA LEU A 13 -35.70 33.69 -36.94
C LEU A 13 -34.47 32.80 -36.98
N ALA A 14 -33.32 33.29 -36.60
CA ALA A 14 -32.09 32.47 -36.42
C ALA A 14 -32.21 31.68 -35.12
N LEU A 15 -32.45 30.38 -35.20
CA LEU A 15 -32.32 29.43 -34.08
C LEU A 15 -30.84 29.27 -33.76
N ALA A 16 -30.36 29.89 -32.70
CA ALA A 16 -29.05 29.59 -32.13
C ALA A 16 -29.17 28.26 -31.37
N LEU A 17 -28.77 27.15 -32.01
CA LEU A 17 -28.48 25.89 -31.31
C LEU A 17 -27.20 26.14 -30.49
N GLY A 18 -27.35 26.43 -29.21
CA GLY A 18 -26.26 26.39 -28.25
C GLY A 18 -25.80 24.96 -28.12
N LEU A 19 -24.57 24.67 -28.60
CA LEU A 19 -23.84 23.48 -28.25
C LEU A 19 -23.57 23.57 -26.74
N ALA A 20 -24.42 22.94 -25.93
CA ALA A 20 -24.11 22.66 -24.54
C ALA A 20 -22.96 21.60 -24.57
N GLY A 21 -21.72 22.03 -24.48
CA GLY A 21 -20.62 21.14 -24.13
C GLY A 21 -20.94 20.44 -22.80
N PRO A 22 -20.37 19.27 -22.54
CA PRO A 22 -20.53 18.62 -21.26
C PRO A 22 -20.10 19.64 -20.18
N ALA A 23 -21.02 20.01 -19.29
CA ALA A 23 -20.69 20.82 -18.13
C ALA A 23 -19.73 19.98 -17.30
N ALA A 24 -18.47 20.39 -17.20
CA ALA A 24 -17.55 19.82 -16.24
C ALA A 24 -18.25 19.87 -14.88
N ALA A 25 -18.32 18.74 -14.21
CA ALA A 25 -18.94 18.69 -12.89
C ALA A 25 -18.13 19.61 -11.98
N GLN A 26 -18.79 20.63 -11.42
CA GLN A 26 -18.14 21.54 -10.50
C GLN A 26 -17.80 20.75 -9.23
N VAL A 27 -16.50 20.70 -8.88
CA VAL A 27 -16.03 20.09 -7.64
C VAL A 27 -16.46 20.92 -6.44
N GLU A 28 -16.58 20.30 -5.28
CA GLU A 28 -17.13 20.96 -4.08
C GLU A 28 -16.15 21.96 -3.45
N SER A 29 -14.84 21.84 -3.72
CA SER A 29 -13.79 22.74 -3.25
C SER A 29 -12.62 22.76 -4.23
N ASP A 30 -12.06 23.95 -4.46
CA ASP A 30 -10.86 24.18 -5.26
C ASP A 30 -9.55 23.90 -4.47
N ASP A 31 -9.65 23.67 -3.15
CA ASP A 31 -8.48 23.34 -2.34
C ASP A 31 -7.90 21.96 -2.74
N PRO A 32 -6.57 21.78 -2.74
CA PRO A 32 -5.97 20.52 -3.12
C PRO A 32 -6.25 19.41 -2.11
N ILE A 33 -6.46 18.19 -2.62
CA ILE A 33 -6.52 16.97 -1.82
C ILE A 33 -5.10 16.44 -1.67
N ARG A 34 -4.60 16.34 -0.44
CA ARG A 34 -3.25 15.87 -0.13
C ARG A 34 -3.25 14.37 0.13
N LEU A 35 -2.68 13.59 -0.80
CA LEU A 35 -2.49 12.16 -0.65
C LEU A 35 -1.10 11.88 -0.12
N THR A 36 -0.97 10.98 0.86
CA THR A 36 0.35 10.57 1.37
C THR A 36 1.06 9.72 0.34
N LEU A 37 2.36 9.97 0.16
CA LEU A 37 3.25 9.22 -0.69
C LEU A 37 4.32 8.54 0.16
N HIS A 38 4.55 7.25 -0.06
CA HIS A 38 5.59 6.46 0.59
C HIS A 38 6.61 5.98 -0.46
N ASP A 39 7.54 5.13 -0.07
CA ASP A 39 8.71 4.79 -0.86
C ASP A 39 8.71 3.36 -1.45
N TRP A 40 7.64 2.59 -1.31
CA TRP A 40 7.51 1.29 -1.98
C TRP A 40 6.60 1.35 -3.21
N THR A 41 6.93 0.55 -4.21
CA THR A 41 6.31 0.64 -5.55
C THR A 41 4.80 0.42 -5.53
N GLY A 42 4.28 -0.51 -4.72
CA GLY A 42 2.84 -0.74 -4.61
C GLY A 42 2.07 0.51 -4.20
N GLN A 43 2.57 1.22 -3.19
CA GLN A 43 1.92 2.46 -2.71
C GLN A 43 2.08 3.61 -3.71
N LEU A 44 3.22 3.69 -4.40
CA LEU A 44 3.38 4.65 -5.49
C LEU A 44 2.31 4.42 -6.57
N VAL A 45 2.02 3.15 -6.90
CA VAL A 45 0.95 2.80 -7.86
C VAL A 45 -0.42 3.20 -7.33
N THR A 46 -0.81 2.76 -6.14
CA THR A 46 -2.16 3.03 -5.60
C THR A 46 -2.42 4.52 -5.44
N THR A 47 -1.45 5.26 -4.92
CA THR A 47 -1.61 6.70 -4.66
C THR A 47 -1.65 7.51 -5.95
N ASN A 48 -0.75 7.23 -6.90
CA ASN A 48 -0.74 7.95 -8.18
C ASN A 48 -1.94 7.58 -9.05
N LEU A 49 -2.41 6.31 -9.00
CA LEU A 49 -3.63 5.91 -9.69
C LEU A 49 -4.85 6.67 -9.14
N MET A 50 -5.00 6.73 -7.81
CA MET A 50 -6.10 7.50 -7.21
C MET A 50 -5.96 9.00 -7.50
N ALA A 51 -4.76 9.56 -7.46
CA ALA A 51 -4.52 10.97 -7.82
C ALA A 51 -5.05 11.28 -9.22
N ARG A 52 -4.68 10.46 -10.22
CA ARG A 52 -5.17 10.64 -11.60
C ARG A 52 -6.68 10.48 -11.72
N VAL A 53 -7.27 9.52 -11.01
CA VAL A 53 -8.74 9.36 -11.00
C VAL A 53 -9.44 10.59 -10.42
N LEU A 54 -8.89 11.19 -9.36
CA LEU A 54 -9.42 12.42 -8.79
C LEU A 54 -9.21 13.62 -9.71
N GLU A 55 -8.07 13.71 -10.41
CA GLU A 55 -7.80 14.75 -11.40
C GLU A 55 -8.75 14.64 -12.61
N GLU A 56 -9.05 13.44 -13.09
CA GLU A 56 -10.07 13.21 -14.12
C GLU A 56 -11.49 13.61 -13.65
N ALA A 57 -11.75 13.53 -12.35
CA ALA A 57 -12.99 14.06 -11.76
C ALA A 57 -12.99 15.58 -11.55
N GLY A 58 -11.86 16.27 -11.82
CA GLY A 58 -11.72 17.72 -11.75
C GLY A 58 -11.14 18.25 -10.44
N TYR A 59 -10.70 17.39 -9.52
CA TYR A 59 -10.06 17.82 -8.27
C TYR A 59 -8.59 18.18 -8.50
N THR A 60 -8.06 19.09 -7.68
CA THR A 60 -6.62 19.33 -7.56
C THR A 60 -6.04 18.36 -6.54
N VAL A 61 -4.93 17.68 -6.88
CA VAL A 61 -4.27 16.73 -5.99
C VAL A 61 -2.83 17.14 -5.72
N GLU A 62 -2.39 17.01 -4.48
CA GLU A 62 -1.00 17.15 -4.05
C GLU A 62 -0.52 15.83 -3.47
N LEU A 63 0.63 15.33 -3.93
CA LEU A 63 1.30 14.18 -3.35
C LEU A 63 2.30 14.66 -2.29
N VAL A 64 2.17 14.18 -1.06
CA VAL A 64 2.97 14.62 0.07
C VAL A 64 3.74 13.45 0.67
N GLN A 65 5.06 13.50 0.58
CA GLN A 65 5.93 12.47 1.18
C GLN A 65 5.74 12.43 2.70
N ALA A 66 5.50 11.25 3.24
CA ALA A 66 5.38 11.03 4.68
C ALA A 66 5.86 9.61 5.04
N ASP A 67 6.41 9.46 6.23
CA ASP A 67 6.73 8.14 6.79
C ASP A 67 5.46 7.40 7.17
N TYR A 68 5.47 6.07 6.99
CA TYR A 68 4.27 5.23 7.05
C TYR A 68 3.50 5.35 8.39
N ILE A 69 4.17 5.24 9.52
CA ILE A 69 3.49 5.39 10.82
C ILE A 69 3.29 6.86 11.19
N ALA A 70 4.26 7.72 10.88
CA ALA A 70 4.20 9.15 11.24
C ALA A 70 3.09 9.92 10.51
N GLN A 71 2.59 9.44 9.36
CA GLN A 71 1.49 10.07 8.60
C GLN A 71 0.23 10.32 9.43
N PHE A 72 -0.04 9.50 10.45
CA PHE A 72 -1.24 9.66 11.27
C PHE A 72 -1.29 11.00 12.02
N ALA A 73 -0.15 11.60 12.33
CA ALA A 73 -0.14 12.94 12.91
C ALA A 73 -0.76 13.99 11.95
N GLY A 74 -0.34 13.96 10.68
CA GLY A 74 -0.90 14.84 9.64
C GLY A 74 -2.35 14.52 9.28
N LEU A 75 -2.74 13.24 9.26
CA LEU A 75 -4.13 12.83 9.02
C LEU A 75 -5.08 13.30 10.14
N LYS A 76 -4.64 13.30 11.40
CA LYS A 76 -5.44 13.81 12.52
C LYS A 76 -5.69 15.32 12.44
N THR A 77 -4.71 16.08 11.99
CA THR A 77 -4.80 17.56 11.89
C THR A 77 -5.43 18.05 10.58
N GLY A 78 -5.49 17.21 9.54
CA GLY A 78 -5.90 17.58 8.19
C GLY A 78 -4.79 18.30 7.41
N ASP A 79 -3.53 18.17 7.83
CA ASP A 79 -2.36 18.55 7.03
C ASP A 79 -2.11 17.53 5.91
N LEU A 80 -2.49 16.28 6.14
CA LEU A 80 -2.61 15.20 5.16
C LEU A 80 -4.08 14.77 5.10
N HIS A 81 -4.57 14.39 3.92
CA HIS A 81 -5.99 14.10 3.76
C HIS A 81 -6.28 12.62 3.59
N VAL A 82 -5.50 11.87 2.81
CA VAL A 82 -5.77 10.45 2.53
C VAL A 82 -4.47 9.67 2.41
N ALA A 83 -4.46 8.49 3.00
CA ALA A 83 -3.48 7.43 2.79
C ALA A 83 -4.16 6.25 2.09
N MET A 84 -3.66 5.88 0.91
CA MET A 84 -4.25 4.84 0.07
C MET A 84 -3.90 3.42 0.51
N GLU A 85 -2.82 3.26 1.29
CA GLU A 85 -2.43 1.97 1.85
C GLU A 85 -2.15 2.08 3.34
N MET A 86 -2.96 1.38 4.12
CA MET A 86 -2.74 1.08 5.52
C MET A 86 -2.87 -0.43 5.71
N TRP A 87 -1.74 -1.08 5.95
CA TRP A 87 -1.62 -2.52 5.99
C TRP A 87 -2.09 -3.07 7.34
N GLU A 88 -3.03 -4.00 7.32
CA GLU A 88 -3.52 -4.70 8.52
C GLU A 88 -2.39 -5.33 9.33
N THR A 89 -1.39 -5.84 8.63
CA THR A 89 -0.27 -6.62 9.14
C THR A 89 0.65 -5.87 10.11
N THR A 90 0.92 -4.59 9.82
CA THR A 90 1.88 -3.77 10.59
C THR A 90 1.25 -2.47 11.11
N GLY A 91 0.31 -1.89 10.36
CA GLY A 91 -0.28 -0.58 10.69
C GLY A 91 -1.55 -0.63 11.54
N ARG A 92 -2.09 -1.82 11.87
CA ARG A 92 -3.37 -1.98 12.54
C ARG A 92 -3.49 -1.17 13.82
N GLN A 93 -2.55 -1.30 14.73
CA GLN A 93 -2.59 -0.59 16.01
C GLN A 93 -2.63 0.94 15.82
N ALA A 94 -1.74 1.48 14.96
CA ALA A 94 -1.71 2.91 14.68
C ALA A 94 -3.01 3.42 14.03
N MET A 95 -3.61 2.62 13.17
CA MET A 95 -4.91 2.90 12.56
C MET A 95 -6.03 2.92 13.60
N ASP A 96 -6.10 1.92 14.46
CA ASP A 96 -7.13 1.82 15.50
C ASP A 96 -7.04 2.98 16.50
N GLU A 97 -5.83 3.31 16.95
CA GLU A 97 -5.58 4.48 17.81
C GLU A 97 -5.99 5.79 17.13
N ALA A 98 -5.68 5.97 15.85
CA ALA A 98 -6.02 7.18 15.11
C ALA A 98 -7.54 7.30 14.86
N THR A 99 -8.19 6.21 14.47
CA THR A 99 -9.65 6.20 14.21
C THR A 99 -10.46 6.36 15.49
N ALA A 100 -9.99 5.84 16.63
CA ALA A 100 -10.61 6.05 17.93
C ALA A 100 -10.72 7.53 18.34
N THR A 101 -9.86 8.39 17.78
CA THR A 101 -9.95 9.85 18.04
C THR A 101 -11.15 10.52 17.33
N GLY A 102 -11.73 9.86 16.33
CA GLY A 102 -12.75 10.44 15.43
C GLY A 102 -12.20 11.47 14.43
N GLN A 103 -10.90 11.74 14.45
CA GLN A 103 -10.23 12.66 13.51
C GLN A 103 -9.79 11.97 12.22
N VAL A 104 -9.61 10.65 12.27
CA VAL A 104 -9.29 9.80 11.14
C VAL A 104 -10.44 8.84 10.89
N VAL A 105 -10.74 8.57 9.63
CA VAL A 105 -11.78 7.63 9.20
C VAL A 105 -11.19 6.56 8.28
N ASN A 106 -11.79 5.38 8.30
CA ASN A 106 -11.50 4.29 7.39
C ASN A 106 -12.48 4.36 6.20
N PHE A 107 -11.95 4.49 4.98
CA PHE A 107 -12.72 4.52 3.72
C PHE A 107 -12.97 3.12 3.14
N GLY A 108 -12.60 2.06 3.84
CA GLY A 108 -12.77 0.70 3.41
C GLY A 108 -11.51 0.06 2.80
N PRO A 109 -11.56 -1.24 2.51
CA PRO A 109 -10.43 -1.97 1.96
C PRO A 109 -10.14 -1.56 0.50
N THR A 110 -8.88 -1.72 0.08
CA THR A 110 -8.45 -1.51 -1.31
C THR A 110 -8.84 -2.65 -2.24
N GLY A 111 -9.28 -3.79 -1.70
CA GLY A 111 -9.47 -5.05 -2.43
C GLY A 111 -8.24 -5.96 -2.41
N MET A 112 -7.12 -5.48 -1.89
CA MET A 112 -5.92 -6.28 -1.69
C MET A 112 -5.88 -6.91 -0.30
N GLU A 113 -5.32 -8.12 -0.23
CA GLU A 113 -5.03 -8.85 1.01
C GLU A 113 -3.53 -8.81 1.28
N ALA A 114 -3.18 -8.33 2.48
CA ALA A 114 -1.80 -8.16 2.92
C ALA A 114 -1.25 -9.43 3.59
N VAL A 115 -0.03 -9.76 3.25
CA VAL A 115 0.82 -10.70 3.99
C VAL A 115 2.18 -10.03 4.17
N GLU A 116 2.68 -9.99 5.38
CA GLU A 116 4.05 -9.57 5.72
C GLU A 116 4.59 -10.58 6.72
N GLU A 117 5.69 -11.24 6.40
CA GLU A 117 6.28 -12.22 7.31
C GLU A 117 7.75 -12.50 6.95
N TRP A 118 8.46 -13.22 7.80
CA TRP A 118 9.78 -13.74 7.55
C TRP A 118 9.72 -14.79 6.45
N TRP A 119 10.63 -14.67 5.49
CA TRP A 119 10.68 -15.52 4.30
C TRP A 119 12.09 -15.95 3.98
N TYR A 120 12.23 -17.11 3.37
CA TYR A 120 13.49 -17.65 2.93
C TYR A 120 13.37 -18.37 1.57
N PRO A 121 14.42 -18.37 0.72
CA PRO A 121 14.43 -19.15 -0.52
C PRO A 121 14.39 -20.65 -0.26
N SER A 122 13.66 -21.42 -1.07
CA SER A 122 13.44 -22.86 -0.88
C SER A 122 14.72 -23.68 -0.76
N TYR A 123 15.82 -23.26 -1.40
CA TYR A 123 17.13 -23.93 -1.27
C TYR A 123 17.70 -23.89 0.17
N MET A 124 17.18 -23.07 1.04
CA MET A 124 17.61 -23.02 2.43
C MET A 124 17.16 -24.23 3.24
N LYS A 125 16.14 -24.96 2.80
CA LYS A 125 15.72 -26.22 3.46
C LYS A 125 16.82 -27.26 3.53
N GLU A 126 17.73 -27.27 2.58
CA GLU A 126 18.89 -28.18 2.60
C GLU A 126 19.95 -27.75 3.63
N LYS A 127 20.02 -26.46 3.93
CA LYS A 127 21.00 -25.86 4.85
C LYS A 127 20.47 -25.71 6.28
N CYS A 128 19.15 -25.65 6.43
CA CYS A 128 18.45 -25.47 7.69
C CYS A 128 17.30 -26.50 7.76
N LEU A 129 17.62 -27.68 8.28
CA LEU A 129 16.64 -28.76 8.43
C LEU A 129 15.58 -28.36 9.46
N GLY A 130 14.32 -28.62 9.12
CA GLY A 130 13.18 -28.30 9.98
C GLY A 130 12.41 -27.04 9.56
N LEU A 131 12.95 -26.20 8.63
CA LEU A 131 12.17 -25.14 8.01
C LEU A 131 10.94 -25.74 7.30
N PRO A 132 9.78 -25.11 7.36
CA PRO A 132 9.49 -23.72 7.78
C PRO A 132 9.22 -23.50 9.29
N ASP A 133 9.27 -24.55 10.16
CA ASP A 133 9.03 -24.33 11.59
C ASP A 133 10.05 -23.34 12.17
N TRP A 134 9.57 -22.25 12.78
CA TRP A 134 10.41 -21.22 13.40
C TRP A 134 11.43 -21.76 14.42
N LYS A 135 11.11 -22.89 15.06
CA LYS A 135 12.00 -23.53 16.06
C LYS A 135 13.33 -23.98 15.45
N ALA A 136 13.34 -24.31 14.15
CA ALA A 136 14.56 -24.70 13.45
C ALA A 136 15.55 -23.52 13.31
N LEU A 137 15.09 -22.27 13.39
CA LEU A 137 15.94 -21.11 13.20
C LEU A 137 17.12 -21.06 14.16
N ASN A 138 16.94 -21.43 15.43
CA ASN A 138 18.04 -21.42 16.40
C ASN A 138 19.11 -22.47 16.10
N ASP A 139 18.71 -23.61 15.59
CA ASP A 139 19.65 -24.71 15.26
C ASP A 139 20.51 -24.39 14.04
N CYS A 140 20.06 -23.48 13.19
CA CYS A 140 20.75 -23.09 11.97
C CYS A 140 21.09 -21.59 11.89
N ALA A 141 21.12 -20.89 13.01
CA ALA A 141 21.44 -19.46 13.04
C ALA A 141 22.78 -19.13 12.36
N GLU A 142 23.80 -19.96 12.57
CA GLU A 142 25.12 -19.80 11.93
C GLU A 142 25.05 -19.88 10.38
N ALA A 143 24.09 -20.63 9.81
CA ALA A 143 23.91 -20.70 8.37
C ALA A 143 23.43 -19.38 7.76
N PHE A 144 22.77 -18.54 8.55
CA PHE A 144 22.32 -17.21 8.17
C PHE A 144 23.23 -16.08 8.68
N ALA A 145 24.31 -16.41 9.41
CA ALA A 145 25.21 -15.41 9.93
C ALA A 145 26.01 -14.72 8.82
N THR A 146 26.31 -13.46 9.03
CA THR A 146 27.21 -12.64 8.22
C THR A 146 28.45 -12.25 9.01
N ALA A 147 29.42 -11.63 8.38
CA ALA A 147 30.61 -11.12 9.10
C ALA A 147 30.22 -10.06 10.17
N GLU A 148 29.10 -9.39 9.99
CA GLU A 148 28.59 -8.37 10.90
C GLU A 148 27.87 -8.98 12.12
N THR A 149 27.09 -10.05 11.89
CA THR A 149 26.19 -10.60 12.91
C THR A 149 26.74 -11.83 13.64
N ALA A 150 27.79 -12.47 13.10
CA ALA A 150 28.31 -13.73 13.65
C ALA A 150 28.65 -13.64 15.16
N PRO A 151 28.27 -14.64 15.98
CA PRO A 151 27.72 -15.95 15.59
C PRO A 151 26.20 -15.99 15.41
N LYS A 152 25.51 -14.87 15.51
CA LYS A 152 24.05 -14.79 15.33
C LYS A 152 23.66 -14.87 13.84
N GLY A 153 22.52 -15.48 13.56
CA GLY A 153 21.91 -15.38 12.25
C GLY A 153 21.53 -13.94 11.94
N ARG A 154 21.59 -13.54 10.67
CA ARG A 154 21.07 -12.26 10.22
C ARG A 154 19.63 -12.45 9.73
N TYR A 155 18.75 -11.61 10.22
CA TYR A 155 17.45 -11.35 9.61
C TYR A 155 17.48 -9.98 8.95
N LEU A 156 17.18 -9.91 7.65
CA LEU A 156 17.09 -8.66 6.90
C LEU A 156 15.65 -8.13 7.02
N GLY A 157 15.47 -7.16 7.91
CA GLY A 157 14.18 -6.50 8.16
C GLY A 157 13.85 -5.41 7.15
N ALA A 158 12.61 -5.00 7.13
CA ALA A 158 12.13 -3.86 6.36
C ALA A 158 12.76 -2.53 6.82
N PRO A 159 12.62 -1.45 6.03
CA PRO A 159 13.00 -0.11 6.49
C PRO A 159 12.35 0.25 7.83
N VAL A 160 13.13 0.82 8.74
CA VAL A 160 12.67 1.17 10.12
C VAL A 160 11.43 2.06 10.10
N THR A 161 11.32 2.97 9.11
CA THR A 161 10.18 3.89 8.96
C THR A 161 8.85 3.22 8.66
N TRP A 162 8.88 1.95 8.22
CA TRP A 162 7.66 1.17 7.97
C TRP A 162 7.07 0.58 9.25
N GLY A 163 7.86 0.53 10.33
CA GLY A 163 7.50 -0.16 11.55
C GLY A 163 7.74 -1.68 11.43
N GLY A 164 7.22 -2.40 12.34
CA GLY A 164 7.39 -3.85 12.46
C GLY A 164 7.63 -4.22 13.92
N PHE A 165 7.78 -5.48 14.18
CA PHE A 165 7.96 -6.01 15.53
C PHE A 165 9.00 -7.13 15.51
N ASP A 166 10.02 -6.99 14.64
CA ASP A 166 10.96 -8.09 14.39
C ASP A 166 11.95 -8.25 15.54
N GLU A 167 12.39 -7.14 16.16
CA GLU A 167 13.22 -7.17 17.36
C GLU A 167 12.47 -7.76 18.55
N GLU A 168 11.21 -7.35 18.75
CA GLU A 168 10.34 -7.88 19.79
C GLU A 168 10.12 -9.37 19.60
N ARG A 169 9.94 -9.83 18.36
CA ARG A 169 9.78 -11.26 18.03
C ARG A 169 11.07 -12.04 18.31
N VAL A 170 12.23 -11.50 17.90
CA VAL A 170 13.54 -12.11 18.19
C VAL A 170 13.71 -12.29 19.70
N GLU A 171 13.36 -11.27 20.48
CA GLU A 171 13.46 -11.32 21.94
C GLU A 171 12.41 -12.28 22.55
N ALA A 172 11.16 -12.19 22.10
CA ALA A 172 10.07 -12.99 22.66
C ALA A 172 10.23 -14.50 22.40
N LEU A 173 10.68 -14.87 21.21
CA LEU A 173 10.93 -16.27 20.85
C LEU A 173 12.34 -16.76 21.20
N GLY A 174 13.20 -15.90 21.73
CA GLY A 174 14.57 -16.23 22.08
C GLY A 174 15.40 -16.68 20.88
N LEU A 175 15.20 -16.02 19.73
CA LEU A 175 15.91 -16.34 18.49
C LEU A 175 17.36 -15.82 18.56
N ASN A 176 18.31 -16.65 18.14
CA ASN A 176 19.71 -16.25 18.04
C ASN A 176 19.98 -15.51 16.73
N TYR A 177 19.24 -14.42 16.52
CA TYR A 177 19.30 -13.59 15.32
C TYR A 177 19.55 -12.13 15.69
N GLU A 178 20.08 -11.40 14.72
CA GLU A 178 20.18 -9.95 14.75
C GLU A 178 19.37 -9.37 13.58
N VAL A 179 18.53 -8.39 13.88
CA VAL A 179 17.72 -7.69 12.89
C VAL A 179 18.60 -6.61 12.26
N ILE A 180 18.77 -6.68 10.95
CA ILE A 180 19.45 -5.66 10.15
C ILE A 180 18.44 -5.09 9.18
N HIS A 181 18.11 -3.82 9.33
CA HIS A 181 17.10 -3.18 8.50
C HIS A 181 17.65 -2.75 7.15
N ALA A 182 16.92 -3.04 6.08
CA ALA A 182 17.17 -2.45 4.78
C ALA A 182 16.89 -0.94 4.81
N GLY A 183 17.62 -0.18 4.01
CA GLY A 183 17.42 1.27 3.95
C GLY A 183 16.20 1.68 3.11
N THR A 184 15.82 0.85 2.14
CA THR A 184 14.71 1.09 1.20
C THR A 184 14.15 -0.25 0.70
N ASP A 185 12.95 -0.20 0.10
CA ASP A 185 12.35 -1.33 -0.63
C ASP A 185 13.30 -1.89 -1.70
N ALA A 186 13.82 -1.03 -2.55
CA ALA A 186 14.74 -1.43 -3.60
C ALA A 186 16.00 -2.12 -3.05
N ALA A 187 16.55 -1.68 -1.91
CA ALA A 187 17.70 -2.31 -1.28
C ALA A 187 17.35 -3.70 -0.72
N LEU A 188 16.17 -3.84 -0.12
CA LEU A 188 15.67 -5.10 0.41
C LEU A 188 15.62 -6.19 -0.68
N PHE A 189 15.00 -5.88 -1.82
CA PHE A 189 14.84 -6.83 -2.93
C PHE A 189 16.09 -6.99 -3.80
N ALA A 190 16.96 -5.99 -3.88
CA ALA A 190 18.28 -6.15 -4.52
C ALA A 190 19.15 -7.16 -3.75
N GLU A 191 19.07 -7.18 -2.41
CA GLU A 191 19.74 -8.19 -1.61
C GLU A 191 19.17 -9.59 -1.82
N LEU A 192 17.85 -9.72 -1.92
CA LEU A 192 17.20 -10.98 -2.28
C LEU A 192 17.69 -11.47 -3.64
N GLU A 193 17.67 -10.63 -4.68
CA GLU A 193 18.12 -11.00 -6.01
C GLU A 193 19.58 -11.47 -6.00
N SER A 194 20.45 -10.73 -5.33
CA SER A 194 21.86 -11.05 -5.20
C SER A 194 22.08 -12.37 -4.46
N ALA A 195 21.34 -12.64 -3.37
CA ALA A 195 21.42 -13.88 -2.62
C ALA A 195 20.90 -15.06 -3.45
N TYR A 196 19.76 -14.87 -4.12
CA TYR A 196 19.13 -15.93 -4.92
C TYR A 196 20.02 -16.38 -6.09
N GLN A 197 20.62 -15.45 -6.82
CA GLN A 197 21.54 -15.73 -7.93
C GLN A 197 22.76 -16.56 -7.50
N ARG A 198 23.25 -16.35 -6.27
CA ARG A 198 24.42 -17.07 -5.72
C ARG A 198 24.03 -18.27 -4.86
N GLN A 199 22.75 -18.53 -4.65
CA GLN A 199 22.24 -19.48 -3.65
C GLN A 199 22.86 -19.25 -2.25
N ALA A 200 23.05 -17.97 -1.93
CA ALA A 200 23.57 -17.55 -0.64
C ALA A 200 22.45 -17.55 0.42
N PRO A 201 22.78 -17.83 1.69
CA PRO A 201 21.79 -17.79 2.76
C PRO A 201 21.19 -16.39 2.92
N ILE A 202 19.86 -16.34 2.99
CA ILE A 202 19.11 -15.14 3.33
C ILE A 202 17.81 -15.53 4.05
N LEU A 203 17.52 -14.84 5.13
CA LEU A 203 16.25 -14.81 5.83
C LEU A 203 15.84 -13.35 5.93
N MET A 204 14.65 -13.01 5.43
CA MET A 204 14.29 -11.62 5.28
C MET A 204 12.80 -11.37 5.40
N TRP A 205 12.45 -10.11 5.61
CA TRP A 205 11.08 -9.66 5.46
C TRP A 205 10.66 -9.62 3.99
N VAL A 206 9.52 -10.19 3.72
CA VAL A 206 8.87 -10.13 2.40
C VAL A 206 7.40 -9.81 2.63
N TYR A 207 6.75 -9.21 1.63
CA TYR A 207 5.34 -8.87 1.67
C TYR A 207 4.62 -9.22 0.36
N ALA A 208 3.31 -9.32 0.44
CA ALA A 208 2.40 -9.47 -0.70
C ALA A 208 1.21 -8.51 -0.53
N PRO A 209 0.73 -7.87 -1.61
CA PRO A 209 1.13 -8.07 -3.02
C PRO A 209 2.53 -7.56 -3.36
N HIS A 210 3.31 -8.39 -4.03
CA HIS A 210 4.64 -8.05 -4.56
C HIS A 210 5.11 -9.14 -5.55
N TRP A 211 5.83 -8.76 -6.61
CA TRP A 211 6.32 -9.68 -7.64
C TRP A 211 7.27 -10.77 -7.13
N SER A 212 7.90 -10.57 -5.99
CA SER A 212 8.88 -11.52 -5.44
C SER A 212 8.32 -12.94 -5.27
N GLN A 213 7.03 -13.05 -4.93
CA GLN A 213 6.37 -14.35 -4.73
C GLN A 213 6.19 -15.13 -6.04
N THR A 214 6.22 -14.47 -7.18
CA THR A 214 6.11 -15.11 -8.50
C THR A 214 7.48 -15.32 -9.16
N LYS A 215 8.48 -14.51 -8.80
CA LYS A 215 9.82 -14.58 -9.38
C LYS A 215 10.74 -15.56 -8.66
N TYR A 216 10.60 -15.72 -7.34
CA TYR A 216 11.49 -16.52 -6.51
C TYR A 216 10.73 -17.63 -5.78
N GLU A 217 11.27 -18.84 -5.84
CA GLU A 217 10.76 -19.95 -5.04
C GLU A 217 11.26 -19.83 -3.60
N GLY A 218 10.32 -19.74 -2.66
CA GLY A 218 10.63 -19.63 -1.24
C GLY A 218 9.39 -19.84 -0.39
N GLU A 219 9.57 -19.82 0.91
CA GLU A 219 8.50 -20.10 1.87
C GLU A 219 8.54 -19.14 3.05
N TRP A 220 7.39 -18.95 3.65
CA TRP A 220 7.23 -18.20 4.87
C TRP A 220 7.66 -19.05 6.07
N ILE A 221 8.28 -18.40 7.07
CA ILE A 221 8.47 -19.05 8.38
C ILE A 221 7.11 -19.25 9.04
N GLU A 222 6.88 -20.44 9.56
CA GLU A 222 5.68 -20.79 10.32
C GLU A 222 5.89 -20.47 11.79
N PHE A 223 5.45 -19.29 12.22
CA PHE A 223 5.37 -18.90 13.61
C PHE A 223 4.09 -19.42 14.27
N PRO A 224 3.96 -19.38 15.61
CA PRO A 224 2.67 -19.63 16.26
C PRO A 224 1.57 -18.78 15.63
N PRO A 225 0.34 -19.30 15.46
CA PRO A 225 -0.73 -18.54 14.83
C PRO A 225 -0.98 -17.20 15.50
N TYR A 226 -1.28 -16.18 14.70
CA TYR A 226 -1.65 -14.88 15.22
C TYR A 226 -2.95 -14.95 16.06
N GLU A 227 -2.90 -14.30 17.21
CA GLU A 227 -4.05 -13.91 18.02
C GLU A 227 -3.81 -12.49 18.55
N ALA A 228 -4.86 -11.69 18.71
CA ALA A 228 -4.70 -10.30 19.18
C ALA A 228 -4.01 -10.24 20.56
N ALA A 229 -4.29 -11.18 21.44
CA ALA A 229 -3.64 -11.26 22.74
C ALA A 229 -2.12 -11.40 22.67
N CYS A 230 -1.56 -11.99 21.61
CA CYS A 230 -0.10 -12.08 21.40
C CYS A 230 0.56 -10.69 21.32
N TYR A 231 -0.16 -9.70 20.85
CA TYR A 231 0.35 -8.34 20.70
C TYR A 231 0.03 -7.44 21.89
N GLU A 232 -1.00 -7.79 22.66
CA GLU A 232 -1.58 -6.94 23.70
C GLU A 232 -1.29 -7.44 25.12
N ASP A 233 -1.19 -8.76 25.32
CA ASP A 233 -1.06 -9.39 26.63
C ASP A 233 0.28 -10.15 26.75
N PRO A 234 1.27 -9.61 27.49
CA PRO A 234 2.54 -10.29 27.67
C PRO A 234 2.45 -11.63 28.43
N ALA A 235 1.30 -11.96 29.03
CA ALA A 235 1.09 -13.27 29.65
C ALA A 235 0.65 -14.35 28.67
N TRP A 236 0.33 -13.95 27.43
CA TRP A 236 -0.02 -14.88 26.36
C TRP A 236 1.24 -15.51 25.72
N GLY A 237 1.07 -16.69 25.14
CA GLY A 237 2.04 -17.30 24.26
C GLY A 237 3.18 -18.04 24.94
N ILE A 238 4.30 -18.13 24.23
CA ILE A 238 5.45 -18.96 24.59
C ILE A 238 6.29 -18.29 25.70
N ASN A 239 6.39 -16.97 25.64
CA ASN A 239 7.16 -16.18 26.61
C ASN A 239 6.22 -15.26 27.40
N PRO A 240 5.82 -15.64 28.65
CA PRO A 240 4.80 -14.92 29.42
C PRO A 240 5.25 -13.54 29.94
N ASN A 241 6.37 -13.02 29.48
CA ASN A 241 6.87 -11.68 29.83
C ASN A 241 7.07 -10.79 28.62
N LYS A 242 6.67 -11.26 27.43
CA LYS A 242 6.90 -10.56 26.16
C LYS A 242 5.64 -10.65 25.29
N THR A 243 5.53 -9.72 24.37
CA THR A 243 4.54 -9.73 23.29
C THR A 243 5.22 -10.06 21.96
N HIS A 244 4.44 -10.32 20.91
CA HIS A 244 4.91 -10.58 19.54
C HIS A 244 5.59 -11.93 19.34
N ASP A 245 5.29 -12.94 20.14
CA ASP A 245 5.78 -14.30 19.99
C ASP A 245 4.90 -15.18 19.07
N CYS A 246 4.21 -14.56 18.13
CA CYS A 246 3.38 -15.20 17.10
C CYS A 246 3.59 -14.59 15.71
N ALA A 247 2.90 -15.15 14.71
CA ALA A 247 2.87 -14.62 13.35
C ALA A 247 2.27 -13.20 13.30
N LYS A 248 2.54 -12.49 12.20
CA LYS A 248 1.83 -11.23 11.90
C LYS A 248 0.37 -11.53 11.53
N PRO A 249 -0.57 -10.60 11.82
CA PRO A 249 -1.93 -10.71 11.30
C PRO A 249 -1.91 -10.73 9.78
N ARG A 250 -2.95 -11.27 9.17
CA ARG A 250 -3.23 -11.17 7.74
C ARG A 250 -4.53 -10.44 7.59
N GLY A 251 -4.71 -9.71 6.53
CA GLY A 251 -5.96 -9.01 6.30
C GLY A 251 -5.84 -7.96 5.20
N PRO A 252 -6.87 -7.14 5.04
CA PRO A 252 -6.92 -6.17 3.95
C PRO A 252 -5.91 -5.04 4.11
N ILE A 253 -5.59 -4.42 2.98
CA ILE A 253 -4.96 -3.10 2.94
C ILE A 253 -6.09 -2.07 2.90
N TRP A 254 -6.08 -1.14 3.85
CA TRP A 254 -7.13 -0.15 4.07
C TRP A 254 -6.79 1.21 3.45
N LYS A 255 -7.82 1.97 3.11
CA LYS A 255 -7.73 3.41 2.80
C LYS A 255 -8.18 4.17 4.02
N VAL A 256 -7.35 5.07 4.51
CA VAL A 256 -7.68 5.89 5.69
C VAL A 256 -7.46 7.37 5.40
N GLY A 257 -8.10 8.24 6.13
CA GLY A 257 -7.89 9.67 5.92
C GLY A 257 -8.52 10.55 6.99
N TRP A 258 -8.27 11.83 6.86
CA TRP A 258 -8.84 12.86 7.70
C TRP A 258 -10.37 12.85 7.65
N ALA A 259 -11.03 12.89 8.81
CA ALA A 259 -12.50 12.86 8.90
C ALA A 259 -13.20 14.00 8.13
N GLY A 260 -12.51 15.10 7.89
CA GLY A 260 -13.05 16.24 7.13
C GLY A 260 -13.16 16.02 5.63
N VAL A 261 -12.55 14.99 5.06
CA VAL A 261 -12.58 14.71 3.61
C VAL A 261 -14.00 14.59 3.08
N ALA A 262 -14.85 13.82 3.76
CA ALA A 262 -16.23 13.59 3.34
C ALA A 262 -17.10 14.86 3.37
N ASN A 263 -16.74 15.84 4.20
CA ASN A 263 -17.46 17.11 4.27
C ASN A 263 -16.95 18.11 3.23
N LYS A 264 -15.63 18.12 2.97
CA LYS A 264 -15.01 19.11 2.10
C LYS A 264 -15.03 18.69 0.63
N TRP A 265 -14.86 17.41 0.36
CA TRP A 265 -14.83 16.80 -0.98
C TRP A 265 -15.67 15.50 -1.01
N PRO A 266 -17.00 15.58 -0.85
CA PRO A 266 -17.86 14.39 -0.77
C PRO A 266 -17.78 13.48 -2.00
N GLY A 267 -17.59 14.04 -3.21
CA GLY A 267 -17.39 13.25 -4.42
C GLY A 267 -16.07 12.49 -4.40
N ALA A 268 -14.97 13.14 -3.98
CA ALA A 268 -13.67 12.48 -3.82
C ALA A 268 -13.73 11.38 -2.74
N ALA A 269 -14.41 11.64 -1.61
CA ALA A 269 -14.59 10.63 -0.55
C ALA A 269 -15.29 9.35 -1.08
N LYS A 270 -16.29 9.51 -1.96
CA LYS A 270 -16.96 8.37 -2.62
C LYS A 270 -16.01 7.63 -3.55
N ALA A 271 -15.24 8.36 -4.38
CA ALA A 271 -14.27 7.77 -5.29
C ALA A 271 -13.19 6.98 -4.53
N ILE A 272 -12.64 7.55 -3.46
CA ILE A 272 -11.67 6.89 -2.58
C ILE A 272 -12.30 5.64 -1.96
N GLY A 273 -13.52 5.73 -1.44
CA GLY A 273 -14.24 4.59 -0.88
C GLY A 273 -14.49 3.47 -1.90
N ALA A 274 -14.78 3.83 -3.14
CA ALA A 274 -15.06 2.88 -4.22
C ALA A 274 -13.81 2.24 -4.86
N PHE A 275 -12.63 2.83 -4.65
CA PHE A 275 -11.36 2.29 -5.18
C PHE A 275 -11.17 0.83 -4.78
N THR A 276 -10.89 -0.01 -5.78
CA THR A 276 -10.56 -1.42 -5.57
C THR A 276 -9.62 -1.92 -6.66
N ILE A 277 -8.63 -2.72 -6.27
CA ILE A 277 -7.68 -3.39 -7.14
C ILE A 277 -7.29 -4.74 -6.52
N SER A 278 -7.05 -5.75 -7.32
CA SER A 278 -6.67 -7.07 -6.84
C SER A 278 -5.15 -7.19 -6.64
N ASN A 279 -4.71 -8.14 -5.77
CA ASN A 279 -3.29 -8.50 -5.62
C ASN A 279 -2.66 -8.81 -6.97
N ALA A 280 -3.32 -9.60 -7.82
CA ALA A 280 -2.78 -10.00 -9.13
C ALA A 280 -2.58 -8.83 -10.11
N GLU A 281 -3.40 -7.78 -10.04
CA GLU A 281 -3.20 -6.56 -10.82
C GLU A 281 -2.03 -5.77 -10.26
N MET A 282 -1.97 -5.62 -8.94
CA MET A 282 -0.89 -4.92 -8.28
C MET A 282 0.47 -5.59 -8.53
N ASP A 283 0.58 -6.92 -8.35
CA ASP A 283 1.80 -7.68 -8.63
C ASP A 283 2.33 -7.43 -10.05
N ARG A 284 1.42 -7.41 -11.05
CA ARG A 284 1.79 -7.13 -12.43
C ARG A 284 2.29 -5.70 -12.64
N MET A 285 1.65 -4.70 -12.02
CA MET A 285 2.06 -3.31 -12.16
C MET A 285 3.41 -3.07 -11.48
N ILE A 286 3.61 -3.60 -10.28
CA ILE A 286 4.88 -3.53 -9.55
C ILE A 286 5.99 -4.21 -10.37
N ALA A 287 5.74 -5.42 -10.93
CA ALA A 287 6.72 -6.13 -11.74
C ALA A 287 7.16 -5.34 -12.97
N ARG A 288 6.25 -4.70 -13.68
CA ARG A 288 6.57 -3.83 -14.84
C ARG A 288 7.48 -2.67 -14.46
N ILE A 289 7.28 -2.10 -13.28
CA ILE A 289 8.09 -0.97 -12.81
C ILE A 289 9.44 -1.47 -12.31
N ASP A 290 9.47 -2.43 -11.40
CA ASP A 290 10.68 -2.83 -10.69
C ASP A 290 11.59 -3.75 -11.51
N LEU A 291 11.00 -4.66 -12.31
CA LEU A 291 11.76 -5.65 -13.08
C LEU A 291 11.99 -5.24 -14.53
N ASP A 292 10.97 -4.67 -15.18
CA ASP A 292 11.04 -4.30 -16.59
C ASP A 292 11.52 -2.85 -16.77
N GLY A 293 11.59 -2.05 -15.69
CA GLY A 293 12.07 -0.67 -15.69
C GLY A 293 11.11 0.32 -16.37
N GLU A 294 9.84 -0.03 -16.49
CA GLU A 294 8.84 0.86 -17.04
C GLU A 294 8.58 2.05 -16.11
N GLN A 295 8.24 3.19 -16.68
CA GLN A 295 7.92 4.37 -15.90
C GLN A 295 6.56 4.22 -15.22
N LEU A 296 6.46 4.58 -13.94
CA LEU A 296 5.24 4.53 -13.13
C LEU A 296 4.04 5.14 -13.87
N ASP A 297 4.24 6.32 -14.45
CA ASP A 297 3.19 7.04 -15.18
C ASP A 297 2.67 6.28 -16.41
N ALA A 298 3.55 5.58 -17.11
CA ALA A 298 3.17 4.78 -18.27
C ALA A 298 2.37 3.55 -17.85
N VAL A 299 2.79 2.87 -16.77
CA VAL A 299 2.09 1.70 -16.23
C VAL A 299 0.68 2.06 -15.75
N ILE A 300 0.53 3.19 -15.05
CA ILE A 300 -0.77 3.68 -14.58
C ILE A 300 -1.66 4.08 -15.75
N ALA A 301 -1.14 4.82 -16.74
CA ALA A 301 -1.92 5.23 -17.90
C ALA A 301 -2.44 4.04 -18.68
N ASP A 302 -1.62 3.01 -18.82
CA ASP A 302 -1.96 1.76 -19.50
C ASP A 302 -3.06 0.99 -18.76
N TRP A 303 -2.94 0.90 -17.42
CA TRP A 303 -3.97 0.27 -16.59
C TRP A 303 -5.29 1.04 -16.69
N MET A 304 -5.26 2.36 -16.60
CA MET A 304 -6.46 3.21 -16.73
C MET A 304 -7.14 3.04 -18.10
N ALA A 305 -6.37 2.97 -19.18
CA ALA A 305 -6.92 2.76 -20.52
C ALA A 305 -7.59 1.38 -20.67
N GLN A 306 -7.04 0.35 -20.04
CA GLN A 306 -7.59 -1.01 -20.09
C GLN A 306 -8.78 -1.22 -19.14
N ASN A 307 -8.90 -0.39 -18.10
CA ASN A 307 -9.89 -0.51 -17.04
C ASN A 307 -10.80 0.72 -16.91
N GLU A 308 -11.05 1.41 -18.03
CA GLU A 308 -11.80 2.67 -18.06
C GLU A 308 -13.18 2.54 -17.36
N ALA A 309 -13.92 1.50 -17.63
CA ALA A 309 -15.23 1.26 -17.01
C ALA A 309 -15.14 1.06 -15.48
N VAL A 310 -14.02 0.55 -14.98
CA VAL A 310 -13.81 0.31 -13.55
C VAL A 310 -13.59 1.64 -12.83
N TRP A 311 -12.57 2.42 -13.21
CA TRP A 311 -12.25 3.66 -12.50
C TRP A 311 -13.29 4.77 -12.75
N GLN A 312 -13.93 4.81 -13.93
CA GLN A 312 -15.08 5.71 -14.15
C GLN A 312 -16.24 5.37 -13.21
N GLY A 313 -16.43 4.09 -12.87
CA GLY A 313 -17.40 3.68 -11.87
C GLY A 313 -17.13 4.24 -10.47
N TRP A 314 -15.88 4.51 -10.12
CA TRP A 314 -15.53 5.09 -8.81
C TRP A 314 -15.92 6.56 -8.70
N ILE A 315 -15.88 7.32 -9.81
CA ILE A 315 -16.24 8.74 -9.86
C ILE A 315 -17.68 8.98 -10.37
N ALA A 316 -18.40 7.91 -10.72
CA ALA A 316 -19.79 8.04 -11.15
C ALA A 316 -20.68 8.57 -10.00
N LYS A 317 -21.56 9.51 -10.34
CA LYS A 317 -22.43 10.24 -9.39
C LYS A 317 -23.64 9.44 -8.95
#